data_96e51f5b05e3b9da3031d74ff65c4008
#
_entry.id   96e51f5b05e3b9da3031d74ff65c4008
#
_cell.length_a   1.000
_cell.length_b   1.000
_cell.length_c   1.000
_cell.angle_alpha   90.00
_cell.angle_beta   90.00
_cell.angle_gamma   90.00
#
_symmetry.space_group_name_H-M   'P 1'
#
loop_
_entity.id
_entity.type
_entity.pdbx_description
1 polymer ?
#
loop_
_entity_poly.entity_id
_entity_poly.type
_entity_poly.pdbx_seq_one_letter_code
_entity_poly.pdbx_strand_id
1 'polypeptide(L)'
;VIALRLAFAALALTFCIAQAHAEGVVNQQISFTSHDGAVLAGTLTMPGGMVEKVPALVLLQGSGPTDRDSNQPPVLRTDLLRQIAEGLAQKGIATLRYDKRGMHANAPGLPTDPKDYAAYFDWQRFVDDAYAAYAFLRAQPSVDLHKTGIAGHSEGGMIALDLAARLQDREKPAMLVLMATAGRPLDVIVREQLERQLSAVKPAQKRAFLAENDRVVREIRDTGKVPEKLPQALNGLYPFYSGPFWQAQLKLDPAELARRYPGPVLLVQGEADIQISADRDATALDNALKRRAEDDHTLILLPRTSHALKVLQNDKDPGFEGEIDPALIERMATWLLSKTVKP
;
A
#
# COMPACT_ATOMS: atom_id res chain seq x y z
N VAL A 1 6.53 -1.59 87.22
CA VAL A 1 5.72 -1.34 86.02
C VAL A 1 6.71 -1.09 84.89
N ILE A 2 6.97 -2.07 84.08
CA ILE A 2 7.93 -2.07 82.95
C ILE A 2 7.14 -1.74 81.69
N ALA A 3 7.42 -0.62 81.02
CA ALA A 3 6.86 -0.28 79.71
C ALA A 3 7.74 -0.79 78.59
N LEU A 4 7.22 -1.72 77.83
CA LEU A 4 7.87 -2.33 76.66
C LEU A 4 7.60 -1.41 75.44
N ARG A 5 8.62 -0.81 74.85
CA ARG A 5 8.53 -0.06 73.59
C ARG A 5 8.79 -1.03 72.41
N LEU A 6 7.77 -1.32 71.66
CA LEU A 6 7.89 -2.04 70.39
C LEU A 6 8.26 -1.00 69.32
N ALA A 7 9.43 -1.16 68.71
CA ALA A 7 9.85 -0.42 67.50
C ALA A 7 9.39 -1.19 66.30
N PHE A 8 8.46 -0.60 65.51
CA PHE A 8 8.08 -1.09 64.14
C PHE A 8 9.11 -0.60 63.17
N ALA A 9 9.94 -1.50 62.66
CA ALA A 9 10.77 -1.26 61.48
C ALA A 9 9.91 -1.49 60.22
N ALA A 10 9.53 -0.42 59.54
CA ALA A 10 8.88 -0.50 58.23
C ALA A 10 9.95 -0.82 57.17
N LEU A 11 9.93 -2.04 56.68
CA LEU A 11 10.76 -2.50 55.54
C LEU A 11 10.03 -2.05 54.26
N ALA A 12 10.46 -0.94 53.65
CA ALA A 12 9.99 -0.49 52.34
C ALA A 12 10.58 -1.44 51.27
N LEU A 13 9.84 -2.44 50.85
CA LEU A 13 10.14 -3.20 49.62
C LEU A 13 9.89 -2.29 48.41
N THR A 14 10.97 -1.75 47.87
CA THR A 14 10.94 -1.11 46.56
C THR A 14 10.83 -2.22 45.52
N PHE A 15 9.62 -2.46 45.01
CA PHE A 15 9.40 -3.30 43.83
C PHE A 15 9.93 -2.53 42.62
N CYS A 16 11.16 -2.79 42.19
CA CYS A 16 11.61 -2.48 40.84
C CYS A 16 10.85 -3.42 39.89
N ILE A 17 9.75 -2.92 39.35
CA ILE A 17 9.13 -3.56 38.15
C ILE A 17 10.10 -3.28 37.02
N ALA A 18 11.03 -4.20 36.77
CA ALA A 18 11.72 -4.28 35.51
C ALA A 18 10.64 -4.57 34.46
N GLN A 19 10.21 -3.55 33.74
CA GLN A 19 9.45 -3.76 32.51
C GLN A 19 10.36 -4.58 31.58
N ALA A 20 10.09 -5.86 31.48
CA ALA A 20 10.68 -6.69 30.43
C ALA A 20 10.24 -6.06 29.11
N HIS A 21 11.16 -5.38 28.43
CA HIS A 21 10.95 -4.91 27.07
C HIS A 21 10.77 -6.17 26.22
N ALA A 22 9.60 -6.35 25.64
CA ALA A 22 9.33 -7.48 24.78
C ALA A 22 10.29 -7.39 23.59
N GLU A 23 11.29 -8.27 23.55
CA GLU A 23 12.11 -8.47 22.36
C GLU A 23 11.19 -9.07 21.28
N GLY A 24 11.17 -8.49 20.07
CA GLY A 24 10.41 -9.02 18.94
C GLY A 24 9.48 -7.99 18.26
N VAL A 25 8.53 -8.49 17.50
CA VAL A 25 7.55 -7.71 16.75
C VAL A 25 6.24 -7.63 17.53
N VAL A 26 5.70 -6.43 17.68
CA VAL A 26 4.41 -6.19 18.36
C VAL A 26 3.36 -5.77 17.33
N ASN A 27 2.29 -6.55 17.19
CA ASN A 27 1.14 -6.24 16.36
C ASN A 27 -0.02 -5.73 17.21
N GLN A 28 -0.42 -4.48 17.03
CA GLN A 28 -1.54 -3.86 17.74
C GLN A 28 -2.70 -3.64 16.76
N GLN A 29 -3.89 -4.16 17.11
CA GLN A 29 -5.11 -3.81 16.39
C GLN A 29 -5.51 -2.37 16.74
N ILE A 30 -5.77 -1.57 15.71
CA ILE A 30 -6.14 -0.17 15.85
C ILE A 30 -7.33 0.17 14.96
N SER A 31 -7.92 1.32 15.20
CA SER A 31 -8.82 1.96 14.25
C SER A 31 -8.52 3.45 14.16
N PHE A 32 -8.83 4.05 13.02
CA PHE A 32 -8.73 5.49 12.79
C PHE A 32 -9.93 5.94 11.95
N THR A 33 -10.21 7.24 11.98
CA THR A 33 -11.36 7.82 11.26
C THR A 33 -10.88 8.59 10.05
N SER A 34 -11.45 8.27 8.88
CA SER A 34 -11.24 8.99 7.64
C SER A 34 -11.99 10.32 7.63
N HIS A 35 -11.68 11.18 6.66
CA HIS A 35 -12.24 12.54 6.55
C HIS A 35 -13.79 12.58 6.50
N ASP A 36 -14.41 11.57 5.90
CA ASP A 36 -15.87 11.45 5.77
C ASP A 36 -16.55 10.74 6.96
N GLY A 37 -15.80 10.44 8.02
CA GLY A 37 -16.29 9.76 9.21
C GLY A 37 -16.23 8.23 9.14
N ALA A 38 -15.76 7.63 8.03
CA ALA A 38 -15.56 6.18 7.95
C ALA A 38 -14.50 5.73 8.95
N VAL A 39 -14.84 4.75 9.79
CA VAL A 39 -13.91 4.15 10.75
C VAL A 39 -13.24 2.95 10.10
N LEU A 40 -11.92 2.95 10.05
CA LEU A 40 -11.12 1.93 9.38
C LEU A 40 -10.28 1.16 10.39
N ALA A 41 -10.41 -0.15 10.37
CA ALA A 41 -9.61 -1.09 11.18
C ALA A 41 -8.26 -1.35 10.53
N GLY A 42 -7.22 -1.37 11.34
CA GLY A 42 -5.85 -1.59 10.90
C GLY A 42 -5.02 -2.37 11.90
N THR A 43 -3.77 -2.63 11.53
CA THR A 43 -2.75 -3.21 12.39
C THR A 43 -1.52 -2.31 12.36
N LEU A 44 -1.17 -1.78 13.52
CA LEU A 44 0.10 -1.10 13.77
C LEU A 44 1.10 -2.17 14.20
N THR A 45 2.16 -2.34 13.40
CA THR A 45 3.25 -3.26 13.68
C THR A 45 4.46 -2.47 14.14
N MET A 46 4.93 -2.71 15.34
CA MET A 46 6.01 -1.98 16.00
C MET A 46 7.20 -2.90 16.29
N PRO A 47 8.43 -2.37 16.22
CA PRO A 47 9.57 -3.04 16.83
C PRO A 47 9.35 -3.19 18.35
N GLY A 48 9.71 -4.35 18.92
CA GLY A 48 9.69 -4.53 20.37
C GLY A 48 10.87 -3.84 21.05
N GLY A 49 10.70 -3.50 22.32
CA GLY A 49 11.80 -2.98 23.16
C GLY A 49 12.33 -1.59 22.83
N MET A 50 11.65 -0.82 21.98
CA MET A 50 12.13 0.49 21.53
C MET A 50 12.02 1.55 22.62
N VAL A 51 13.11 2.30 22.80
CA VAL A 51 13.20 3.45 23.74
C VAL A 51 13.12 4.78 22.97
N GLU A 52 13.55 4.79 21.71
CA GLU A 52 13.56 5.98 20.84
C GLU A 52 12.45 5.94 19.80
N LYS A 53 12.17 7.09 19.19
CA LYS A 53 11.24 7.18 18.06
C LYS A 53 11.82 6.49 16.84
N VAL A 54 10.96 5.74 16.15
CA VAL A 54 11.34 4.94 15.00
C VAL A 54 10.80 5.51 13.69
N PRO A 55 11.49 5.27 12.55
CA PRO A 55 10.93 5.49 11.22
C PRO A 55 9.67 4.66 11.04
N ALA A 56 8.75 5.14 10.20
CA ALA A 56 7.48 4.43 9.99
C ALA A 56 6.96 4.54 8.56
N LEU A 57 6.18 3.53 8.12
CA LEU A 57 5.51 3.50 6.83
C LEU A 57 4.03 3.14 6.97
N VAL A 58 3.16 3.85 6.26
CA VAL A 58 1.85 3.31 5.90
C VAL A 58 2.05 2.34 4.74
N LEU A 59 1.49 1.13 4.82
CA LEU A 59 1.53 0.14 3.75
C LEU A 59 0.16 0.09 3.07
N LEU A 60 0.12 0.40 1.77
CA LEU A 60 -1.08 0.44 0.96
C LEU A 60 -1.13 -0.78 0.02
N GLN A 61 -2.21 -1.53 0.08
CA GLN A 61 -2.43 -2.74 -0.73
C GLN A 61 -2.82 -2.42 -2.19
N GLY A 62 -2.66 -3.42 -3.05
CA GLY A 62 -3.03 -3.37 -4.47
C GLY A 62 -4.54 -3.35 -4.72
N SER A 63 -4.94 -3.40 -5.99
CA SER A 63 -6.33 -3.34 -6.45
C SER A 63 -7.17 -4.54 -5.99
N GLY A 64 -8.49 -4.36 -6.06
CA GLY A 64 -9.47 -5.38 -5.69
C GLY A 64 -9.78 -5.42 -4.20
N PRO A 65 -10.59 -6.42 -3.76
CA PRO A 65 -11.05 -6.55 -2.39
C PRO A 65 -9.98 -7.22 -1.50
N THR A 66 -8.79 -6.64 -1.48
CA THR A 66 -7.67 -7.12 -0.67
C THR A 66 -7.81 -6.67 0.78
N ASP A 67 -7.48 -7.57 1.71
CA ASP A 67 -7.32 -7.22 3.11
C ASP A 67 -6.01 -6.45 3.37
N ARG A 68 -5.78 -6.04 4.60
CA ARG A 68 -4.58 -5.31 5.03
C ARG A 68 -3.28 -6.07 4.84
N ASP A 69 -3.33 -7.39 4.68
CA ASP A 69 -2.17 -8.26 4.46
C ASP A 69 -1.94 -8.57 2.97
N SER A 70 -2.77 -7.99 2.06
CA SER A 70 -2.82 -8.22 0.61
C SER A 70 -3.38 -9.57 0.22
N ASN A 71 -4.29 -10.14 1.00
CA ASN A 71 -5.01 -11.36 0.67
C ASN A 71 -6.39 -11.04 0.09
N GLN A 72 -6.94 -11.98 -0.68
CA GLN A 72 -8.34 -11.99 -1.14
C GLN A 72 -8.97 -13.34 -0.77
N PRO A 73 -9.29 -13.54 0.51
CA PRO A 73 -9.83 -14.83 0.94
C PRO A 73 -11.19 -15.12 0.30
N PRO A 74 -11.53 -16.38 -0.04
CA PRO A 74 -10.69 -17.57 0.16
C PRO A 74 -9.75 -17.88 -1.02
N VAL A 75 -9.70 -17.07 -2.09
CA VAL A 75 -9.12 -17.41 -3.39
C VAL A 75 -7.63 -17.06 -3.54
N LEU A 76 -7.13 -16.11 -2.77
CA LEU A 76 -5.75 -15.65 -2.89
C LEU A 76 -5.17 -15.35 -1.52
N ARG A 77 -4.01 -15.93 -1.22
CA ARG A 77 -3.24 -15.66 -0.03
C ARG A 77 -1.79 -15.34 -0.39
N THR A 78 -1.42 -14.09 -0.27
CA THR A 78 -0.04 -13.63 -0.53
C THR A 78 0.70 -13.28 0.75
N ASP A 79 -0.01 -12.84 1.78
CA ASP A 79 0.54 -12.29 3.03
C ASP A 79 1.62 -11.23 2.80
N LEU A 80 1.59 -10.57 1.64
CA LEU A 80 2.65 -9.66 1.17
C LEU A 80 2.94 -8.54 2.17
N LEU A 81 1.92 -7.76 2.51
CA LEU A 81 2.12 -6.60 3.39
C LEU A 81 2.35 -7.00 4.84
N ARG A 82 1.83 -8.15 5.28
CA ARG A 82 2.15 -8.68 6.60
C ARG A 82 3.63 -9.04 6.71
N GLN A 83 4.17 -9.78 5.73
CA GLN A 83 5.59 -10.17 5.71
C GLN A 83 6.52 -8.95 5.65
N ILE A 84 6.18 -7.94 4.84
CA ILE A 84 6.91 -6.67 4.82
C ILE A 84 6.86 -5.98 6.18
N ALA A 85 5.68 -5.88 6.79
CA ALA A 85 5.50 -5.21 8.08
C ALA A 85 6.33 -5.87 9.19
N GLU A 86 6.23 -7.19 9.32
CA GLU A 86 6.94 -7.96 10.34
C GLU A 86 8.45 -7.93 10.11
N GLY A 87 8.89 -8.06 8.84
CA GLY A 87 10.30 -7.98 8.49
C GLY A 87 10.91 -6.60 8.75
N LEU A 88 10.21 -5.52 8.42
CA LEU A 88 10.66 -4.16 8.70
C LEU A 88 10.66 -3.85 10.22
N ALA A 89 9.69 -4.36 10.97
CA ALA A 89 9.68 -4.20 12.43
C ALA A 89 10.88 -4.86 13.09
N GLN A 90 11.33 -6.03 12.62
CA GLN A 90 12.58 -6.66 13.07
C GLN A 90 13.84 -5.80 12.79
N LYS A 91 13.73 -4.83 11.88
CA LYS A 91 14.79 -3.88 11.52
C LYS A 91 14.60 -2.49 12.13
N GLY A 92 13.69 -2.34 13.10
CA GLY A 92 13.48 -1.08 13.81
C GLY A 92 12.57 -0.08 13.09
N ILE A 93 11.74 -0.52 12.15
CA ILE A 93 10.84 0.34 11.37
C ILE A 93 9.38 -0.05 11.66
N ALA A 94 8.57 0.89 12.12
CA ALA A 94 7.15 0.67 12.36
C ALA A 94 6.36 0.69 11.05
N THR A 95 5.22 -0.01 11.03
CA THR A 95 4.31 0.02 9.88
C THR A 95 2.85 0.05 10.30
N LEU A 96 2.02 0.71 9.49
CA LEU A 96 0.57 0.67 9.61
C LEU A 96 -0.04 0.14 8.32
N ARG A 97 -0.87 -0.88 8.41
CA ARG A 97 -1.68 -1.42 7.31
C ARG A 97 -3.14 -1.53 7.76
N TYR A 98 -4.08 -1.31 6.85
CA TYR A 98 -5.51 -1.25 7.18
C TYR A 98 -6.36 -1.91 6.08
N ASP A 99 -7.55 -2.39 6.42
CA ASP A 99 -8.50 -2.91 5.43
C ASP A 99 -9.14 -1.77 4.65
N LYS A 100 -9.38 -1.98 3.35
CA LYS A 100 -10.11 -1.00 2.54
C LYS A 100 -11.52 -0.77 3.09
N ARG A 101 -12.04 0.44 2.86
CA ARG A 101 -13.42 0.80 3.23
C ARG A 101 -14.43 -0.18 2.66
N GLY A 102 -15.43 -0.56 3.45
CA GLY A 102 -16.49 -1.48 3.06
C GLY A 102 -16.04 -2.93 2.81
N MET A 103 -14.80 -3.29 3.18
CA MET A 103 -14.24 -4.62 2.95
C MET A 103 -13.69 -5.22 4.25
N HIS A 104 -13.67 -6.54 4.33
CA HIS A 104 -13.11 -7.31 5.46
C HIS A 104 -13.59 -6.81 6.83
N ALA A 105 -12.72 -6.35 7.72
CA ALA A 105 -13.12 -5.81 9.02
C ALA A 105 -13.94 -4.52 8.92
N ASN A 106 -13.85 -3.82 7.78
CA ASN A 106 -14.61 -2.59 7.50
C ASN A 106 -15.91 -2.84 6.71
N ALA A 107 -16.28 -4.11 6.46
CA ALA A 107 -17.53 -4.46 5.79
C ALA A 107 -18.79 -3.88 6.45
N PRO A 108 -18.89 -3.77 7.80
CA PRO A 108 -20.04 -3.12 8.43
C PRO A 108 -20.24 -1.65 8.05
N GLY A 109 -19.20 -0.96 7.54
CA GLY A 109 -19.28 0.42 7.07
C GLY A 109 -19.80 0.58 5.64
N LEU A 110 -20.08 -0.53 4.93
CA LEU A 110 -20.62 -0.49 3.57
C LEU A 110 -22.03 0.14 3.57
N PRO A 111 -22.33 1.13 2.69
CA PRO A 111 -23.67 1.68 2.56
C PRO A 111 -24.72 0.58 2.28
N THR A 112 -25.90 0.71 2.86
CA THR A 112 -27.00 -0.24 2.65
C THR A 112 -27.70 -0.07 1.29
N ASP A 113 -27.66 1.16 0.74
CA ASP A 113 -28.24 1.48 -0.57
C ASP A 113 -27.14 1.42 -1.64
N PRO A 114 -27.23 0.54 -2.66
CA PRO A 114 -26.24 0.47 -3.73
C PRO A 114 -26.05 1.74 -4.54
N LYS A 115 -27.01 2.70 -4.56
CA LYS A 115 -26.82 4.01 -5.22
C LYS A 115 -25.74 4.86 -4.56
N ASP A 116 -25.42 4.61 -3.29
CA ASP A 116 -24.39 5.34 -2.57
C ASP A 116 -22.98 4.78 -2.85
N TYR A 117 -22.87 3.60 -3.50
CA TYR A 117 -21.58 2.93 -3.73
C TYR A 117 -20.63 3.78 -4.58
N ALA A 118 -21.14 4.50 -5.58
CA ALA A 118 -20.29 5.33 -6.44
C ALA A 118 -19.56 6.44 -5.65
N ALA A 119 -20.25 7.08 -4.72
CA ALA A 119 -19.67 8.10 -3.84
C ALA A 119 -18.80 7.49 -2.73
N TYR A 120 -19.18 6.31 -2.24
CA TYR A 120 -18.47 5.60 -1.17
C TYR A 120 -17.14 5.02 -1.66
N PHE A 121 -17.10 4.45 -2.88
CA PHE A 121 -15.92 3.87 -3.50
C PHE A 121 -15.25 4.82 -4.52
N ASP A 122 -15.45 6.13 -4.40
CA ASP A 122 -14.73 7.11 -5.21
C ASP A 122 -13.22 7.05 -4.92
N TRP A 123 -12.40 7.27 -5.95
CA TRP A 123 -10.94 7.29 -5.81
C TRP A 123 -10.46 8.26 -4.73
N GLN A 124 -11.09 9.43 -4.64
CA GLN A 124 -10.77 10.42 -3.60
C GLN A 124 -10.89 9.84 -2.20
N ARG A 125 -11.88 8.97 -1.95
CA ARG A 125 -12.08 8.35 -0.64
C ARG A 125 -10.93 7.43 -0.25
N PHE A 126 -10.37 6.68 -1.21
CA PHE A 126 -9.20 5.84 -0.96
C PHE A 126 -7.94 6.68 -0.68
N VAL A 127 -7.81 7.84 -1.35
CA VAL A 127 -6.71 8.79 -1.05
C VAL A 127 -6.90 9.43 0.32
N ASP A 128 -8.13 9.81 0.70
CA ASP A 128 -8.46 10.36 2.02
C ASP A 128 -8.21 9.32 3.13
N ASP A 129 -8.53 8.04 2.90
CA ASP A 129 -8.24 6.95 3.84
C ASP A 129 -6.74 6.78 4.05
N ALA A 130 -5.96 6.82 2.98
CA ALA A 130 -4.51 6.75 3.04
C ALA A 130 -3.92 7.96 3.80
N TYR A 131 -4.48 9.15 3.60
CA TYR A 131 -4.11 10.34 4.38
C TYR A 131 -4.43 10.19 5.86
N ALA A 132 -5.63 9.69 6.19
CA ALA A 132 -6.03 9.47 7.58
C ALA A 132 -5.12 8.43 8.28
N ALA A 133 -4.77 7.35 7.59
CA ALA A 133 -3.80 6.36 8.07
C ALA A 133 -2.41 6.99 8.29
N TYR A 134 -1.96 7.82 7.36
CA TYR A 134 -0.69 8.52 7.45
C TYR A 134 -0.67 9.53 8.62
N ALA A 135 -1.73 10.31 8.79
CA ALA A 135 -1.88 11.24 9.90
C ALA A 135 -1.93 10.52 11.26
N PHE A 136 -2.68 9.40 11.33
CA PHE A 136 -2.74 8.55 12.52
C PHE A 136 -1.35 8.01 12.90
N LEU A 137 -0.59 7.51 11.91
CA LEU A 137 0.75 6.95 12.15
C LEU A 137 1.72 8.03 12.65
N ARG A 138 1.71 9.22 12.06
CA ARG A 138 2.54 10.37 12.47
C ARG A 138 2.23 10.88 13.87
N ALA A 139 1.01 10.67 14.35
CA ALA A 139 0.59 11.07 15.69
C ALA A 139 1.03 10.09 16.79
N GLN A 140 1.58 8.91 16.43
CA GLN A 140 2.03 7.94 17.42
C GLN A 140 3.26 8.46 18.16
N PRO A 141 3.28 8.40 19.51
CA PRO A 141 4.39 8.94 20.31
C PRO A 141 5.76 8.31 19.99
N SER A 142 5.74 7.02 19.59
CA SER A 142 6.96 6.24 19.27
C SER A 142 7.40 6.40 17.82
N VAL A 143 6.73 7.22 17.00
CA VAL A 143 7.05 7.40 15.58
C VAL A 143 7.80 8.71 15.37
N ASP A 144 8.87 8.66 14.56
CA ASP A 144 9.57 9.84 14.07
C ASP A 144 8.81 10.41 12.87
N LEU A 145 8.10 11.52 13.10
CA LEU A 145 7.30 12.17 12.06
C LEU A 145 8.12 12.65 10.84
N HIS A 146 9.42 12.90 11.03
CA HIS A 146 10.34 13.33 9.97
C HIS A 146 10.90 12.16 9.16
N LYS A 147 10.65 10.93 9.61
CA LYS A 147 11.02 9.67 8.95
C LYS A 147 9.79 8.80 8.68
N THR A 148 8.62 9.44 8.50
CA THR A 148 7.38 8.73 8.20
C THR A 148 7.05 8.86 6.72
N GLY A 149 6.93 7.72 6.05
CA GLY A 149 6.67 7.61 4.61
C GLY A 149 5.44 6.77 4.30
N ILE A 150 5.25 6.53 3.00
CA ILE A 150 4.19 5.66 2.48
C ILE A 150 4.82 4.64 1.54
N ALA A 151 4.48 3.37 1.72
CA ALA A 151 4.81 2.28 0.81
C ALA A 151 3.53 1.75 0.16
N GLY A 152 3.48 1.70 -1.16
CA GLY A 152 2.32 1.21 -1.89
C GLY A 152 2.68 0.07 -2.84
N HIS A 153 1.85 -0.98 -2.84
CA HIS A 153 1.93 -2.07 -3.79
C HIS A 153 0.91 -1.87 -4.90
N SER A 154 1.32 -1.94 -6.16
CA SER A 154 0.42 -1.85 -7.33
C SER A 154 -0.44 -0.58 -7.27
N GLU A 155 -1.78 -0.67 -7.21
CA GLU A 155 -2.71 0.45 -7.00
C GLU A 155 -2.36 1.30 -5.76
N GLY A 156 -1.89 0.67 -4.68
CA GLY A 156 -1.46 1.38 -3.48
C GLY A 156 -0.30 2.35 -3.74
N GLY A 157 0.57 2.04 -4.70
CA GLY A 157 1.61 2.98 -5.17
C GLY A 157 1.04 4.18 -5.91
N MET A 158 -0.04 3.98 -6.67
CA MET A 158 -0.78 5.08 -7.32
C MET A 158 -1.46 5.99 -6.30
N ILE A 159 -2.06 5.40 -5.25
CA ILE A 159 -2.63 6.16 -4.12
C ILE A 159 -1.54 6.98 -3.42
N ALA A 160 -0.37 6.38 -3.16
CA ALA A 160 0.75 7.06 -2.53
C ALA A 160 1.24 8.27 -3.35
N LEU A 161 1.38 8.11 -4.67
CA LEU A 161 1.78 9.17 -5.59
C LEU A 161 0.74 10.30 -5.66
N ASP A 162 -0.53 9.97 -5.79
CA ASP A 162 -1.62 10.95 -5.87
C ASP A 162 -1.78 11.70 -4.54
N LEU A 163 -1.71 11.00 -3.40
CA LEU A 163 -1.71 11.63 -2.08
C LEU A 163 -0.54 12.61 -1.92
N ALA A 164 0.67 12.18 -2.24
CA ALA A 164 1.86 13.03 -2.13
C ALA A 164 1.78 14.27 -3.03
N ALA A 165 1.13 14.17 -4.20
CA ALA A 165 0.93 15.30 -5.10
C ALA A 165 -0.07 16.35 -4.58
N ARG A 166 -1.04 15.93 -3.74
CA ARG A 166 -2.08 16.80 -3.17
C ARG A 166 -1.66 17.53 -1.89
N LEU A 167 -0.67 16.99 -1.19
CA LEU A 167 -0.22 17.55 0.07
C LEU A 167 0.72 18.75 -0.12
N GLN A 168 0.65 19.69 0.82
CA GLN A 168 1.64 20.78 0.90
C GLN A 168 3.00 20.22 1.33
N ASP A 169 4.09 20.90 0.99
CA ASP A 169 5.46 20.38 1.19
C ASP A 169 5.75 19.90 2.60
N ARG A 170 5.30 20.65 3.63
CA ARG A 170 5.47 20.27 5.05
C ARG A 170 4.67 19.03 5.49
N GLU A 171 3.66 18.63 4.69
CA GLU A 171 2.77 17.51 5.01
C GLU A 171 3.11 16.27 4.17
N LYS A 172 3.95 16.43 3.15
CA LYS A 172 4.35 15.33 2.29
C LYS A 172 5.02 14.20 3.07
N PRO A 173 4.83 12.97 2.65
CA PRO A 173 5.60 11.85 3.17
C PRO A 173 7.10 12.13 3.08
N ALA A 174 7.86 11.72 4.09
CA ALA A 174 9.31 11.86 4.09
C ALA A 174 9.97 11.05 2.99
N MET A 175 9.34 9.96 2.56
CA MET A 175 9.80 9.07 1.50
C MET A 175 8.63 8.26 0.91
N LEU A 176 8.79 7.78 -0.32
CA LEU A 176 7.87 6.84 -0.96
C LEU A 176 8.59 5.54 -1.29
N VAL A 177 7.88 4.41 -1.11
CA VAL A 177 8.29 3.09 -1.59
C VAL A 177 7.22 2.59 -2.56
N LEU A 178 7.56 2.45 -3.83
CA LEU A 178 6.66 2.06 -4.90
C LEU A 178 6.98 0.62 -5.31
N MET A 179 6.12 -0.32 -4.94
CA MET A 179 6.30 -1.75 -5.16
C MET A 179 5.38 -2.21 -6.29
N ALA A 180 5.95 -2.75 -7.37
CA ALA A 180 5.19 -3.21 -8.53
C ALA A 180 4.11 -2.20 -8.97
N THR A 181 4.48 -0.92 -8.99
CA THR A 181 3.57 0.22 -9.23
C THR A 181 3.55 0.58 -10.71
N ALA A 182 2.36 0.94 -11.22
CA ALA A 182 2.19 1.42 -12.58
C ALA A 182 3.09 2.64 -12.86
N GLY A 183 3.78 2.63 -13.98
CA GLY A 183 4.56 3.76 -14.49
C GLY A 183 3.96 4.41 -15.73
N ARG A 184 2.91 3.79 -16.30
CA ARG A 184 2.22 4.22 -17.51
C ARG A 184 0.73 4.44 -17.23
N PRO A 185 -0.02 5.11 -18.13
CA PRO A 185 -1.47 5.28 -18.00
C PRO A 185 -2.20 3.94 -17.80
N LEU A 186 -3.19 3.95 -16.92
CA LEU A 186 -3.88 2.73 -16.49
C LEU A 186 -4.61 2.01 -17.63
N ASP A 187 -5.19 2.73 -18.59
CA ASP A 187 -5.85 2.15 -19.77
C ASP A 187 -4.89 1.30 -20.61
N VAL A 188 -3.66 1.75 -20.78
CA VAL A 188 -2.62 0.98 -21.49
C VAL A 188 -2.33 -0.33 -20.76
N ILE A 189 -2.16 -0.27 -19.44
CA ILE A 189 -1.84 -1.44 -18.61
C ILE A 189 -2.99 -2.44 -18.62
N VAL A 190 -4.22 -1.98 -18.38
CA VAL A 190 -5.42 -2.84 -18.39
C VAL A 190 -5.59 -3.52 -19.75
N ARG A 191 -5.42 -2.78 -20.85
CA ARG A 191 -5.48 -3.36 -22.17
C ARG A 191 -4.45 -4.46 -22.37
N GLU A 192 -3.19 -4.26 -21.95
CA GLU A 192 -2.13 -5.27 -22.06
C GLU A 192 -2.40 -6.51 -21.17
N GLN A 193 -2.95 -6.32 -19.98
CA GLN A 193 -3.38 -7.41 -19.10
C GLN A 193 -4.48 -8.25 -19.77
N LEU A 194 -5.50 -7.60 -20.37
CA LEU A 194 -6.55 -8.27 -21.12
C LEU A 194 -6.00 -8.98 -22.36
N GLU A 195 -5.09 -8.36 -23.12
CA GLU A 195 -4.43 -8.99 -24.26
C GLU A 195 -3.71 -10.28 -23.90
N ARG A 196 -3.09 -10.32 -22.73
CA ARG A 196 -2.40 -11.50 -22.22
C ARG A 196 -3.39 -12.57 -21.75
N GLN A 197 -4.41 -12.18 -20.98
CA GLN A 197 -5.47 -13.11 -20.53
C GLN A 197 -6.19 -13.78 -21.72
N LEU A 198 -6.35 -13.05 -22.80
CA LEU A 198 -7.00 -13.52 -24.03
C LEU A 198 -6.02 -14.18 -25.02
N SER A 199 -4.85 -14.63 -24.58
CA SER A 199 -3.83 -15.22 -25.47
C SER A 199 -4.31 -16.47 -26.20
N ALA A 200 -5.16 -17.30 -25.56
CA ALA A 200 -5.73 -18.51 -26.13
C ALA A 200 -7.05 -18.25 -26.91
N VAL A 201 -7.57 -17.02 -26.94
CA VAL A 201 -8.83 -16.67 -27.63
C VAL A 201 -8.55 -16.42 -29.12
N LYS A 202 -9.50 -16.82 -29.99
CA LYS A 202 -9.40 -16.59 -31.44
C LYS A 202 -9.15 -15.11 -31.77
N PRO A 203 -8.25 -14.78 -32.71
CA PRO A 203 -7.82 -13.38 -32.96
C PRO A 203 -8.96 -12.40 -33.23
N ALA A 204 -10.01 -12.81 -33.96
CA ALA A 204 -11.15 -11.95 -34.23
C ALA A 204 -11.96 -11.63 -32.97
N GLN A 205 -12.19 -12.63 -32.10
CA GLN A 205 -12.91 -12.45 -30.84
C GLN A 205 -12.10 -11.60 -29.86
N LYS A 206 -10.78 -11.85 -29.78
CA LYS A 206 -9.86 -11.02 -28.97
C LYS A 206 -9.93 -9.55 -29.39
N ARG A 207 -9.80 -9.27 -30.70
CA ARG A 207 -9.89 -7.89 -31.22
C ARG A 207 -11.22 -7.23 -30.87
N ALA A 208 -12.35 -7.95 -31.06
CA ALA A 208 -13.67 -7.43 -30.73
C ALA A 208 -13.82 -7.10 -29.25
N PHE A 209 -13.32 -7.99 -28.36
CA PHE A 209 -13.35 -7.79 -26.92
C PHE A 209 -12.51 -6.58 -26.50
N LEU A 210 -11.29 -6.44 -27.02
CA LEU A 210 -10.42 -5.31 -26.71
C LEU A 210 -11.00 -3.98 -27.24
N ALA A 211 -11.61 -3.99 -28.42
CA ALA A 211 -12.30 -2.80 -28.95
C ALA A 211 -13.48 -2.37 -28.05
N GLU A 212 -14.20 -3.36 -27.50
CA GLU A 212 -15.28 -3.07 -26.56
C GLU A 212 -14.75 -2.53 -25.21
N ASN A 213 -13.66 -3.10 -24.69
CA ASN A 213 -12.97 -2.53 -23.52
C ASN A 213 -12.56 -1.07 -23.78
N ASP A 214 -11.96 -0.79 -24.93
CA ASP A 214 -11.52 0.57 -25.28
C ASP A 214 -12.72 1.54 -25.38
N ARG A 215 -13.89 1.06 -25.84
CA ARG A 215 -15.14 1.85 -25.84
C ARG A 215 -15.58 2.17 -24.42
N VAL A 216 -15.59 1.16 -23.52
CA VAL A 216 -15.95 1.33 -22.11
C VAL A 216 -15.02 2.32 -21.41
N VAL A 217 -13.72 2.18 -21.60
CA VAL A 217 -12.72 3.08 -21.02
C VAL A 217 -12.91 4.51 -21.48
N ARG A 218 -13.18 4.73 -22.80
CA ARG A 218 -13.48 6.09 -23.30
C ARG A 218 -14.73 6.66 -22.66
N GLU A 219 -15.82 5.89 -22.59
CA GLU A 219 -17.08 6.35 -21.99
C GLU A 219 -16.91 6.72 -20.52
N ILE A 220 -16.21 5.89 -19.75
CA ILE A 220 -15.88 6.18 -18.34
C ILE A 220 -15.02 7.46 -18.23
N ARG A 221 -13.99 7.58 -19.09
CA ARG A 221 -13.12 8.77 -19.09
C ARG A 221 -13.89 10.05 -19.35
N ASP A 222 -14.82 10.01 -20.30
CA ASP A 222 -15.56 11.19 -20.75
C ASP A 222 -16.70 11.54 -19.79
N THR A 223 -17.41 10.54 -19.26
CA THR A 223 -18.68 10.74 -18.53
C THR A 223 -18.60 10.45 -17.03
N GLY A 224 -17.58 9.69 -16.57
CA GLY A 224 -17.52 9.17 -15.21
C GLY A 224 -18.55 8.06 -14.93
N LYS A 225 -19.16 7.48 -15.97
CA LYS A 225 -20.19 6.44 -15.83
C LYS A 225 -19.76 5.16 -16.52
N VAL A 226 -20.03 4.05 -15.88
CA VAL A 226 -19.94 2.73 -16.51
C VAL A 226 -21.15 2.55 -17.44
N PRO A 227 -20.95 2.10 -18.70
CA PRO A 227 -22.08 1.85 -19.61
C PRO A 227 -23.08 0.84 -19.03
N GLU A 228 -24.38 1.07 -19.22
CA GLU A 228 -25.43 0.14 -18.75
C GLU A 228 -25.32 -1.25 -19.36
N LYS A 229 -24.84 -1.31 -20.61
CA LYS A 229 -24.67 -2.57 -21.35
C LYS A 229 -23.19 -2.88 -21.49
N LEU A 230 -22.73 -3.87 -20.77
CA LEU A 230 -21.37 -4.40 -20.82
C LEU A 230 -21.38 -5.89 -21.18
N PRO A 231 -20.37 -6.40 -21.91
CA PRO A 231 -20.08 -7.82 -21.94
C PRO A 231 -19.91 -8.36 -20.51
N GLN A 232 -20.52 -9.52 -20.24
CA GLN A 232 -20.47 -10.13 -18.89
C GLN A 232 -19.03 -10.23 -18.34
N ALA A 233 -18.07 -10.51 -19.20
CA ALA A 233 -16.66 -10.64 -18.82
C ALA A 233 -16.02 -9.29 -18.37
N LEU A 234 -16.61 -8.13 -18.68
CA LEU A 234 -16.17 -6.82 -18.24
C LEU A 234 -16.87 -6.34 -16.97
N ASN A 235 -17.98 -6.95 -16.55
CA ASN A 235 -18.72 -6.53 -15.36
C ASN A 235 -17.90 -6.64 -14.06
N GLY A 236 -17.00 -7.62 -13.99
CA GLY A 236 -16.12 -7.78 -12.83
C GLY A 236 -15.03 -6.71 -12.76
N LEU A 237 -14.60 -6.19 -13.92
CA LEU A 237 -13.61 -5.13 -14.01
C LEU A 237 -14.23 -3.74 -13.83
N TYR A 238 -15.44 -3.54 -14.36
CA TYR A 238 -16.18 -2.27 -14.31
C TYR A 238 -17.54 -2.47 -13.64
N PRO A 239 -17.60 -2.68 -12.30
CA PRO A 239 -18.87 -2.68 -11.59
C PRO A 239 -19.64 -1.37 -11.83
N PHE A 240 -20.98 -1.43 -11.88
CA PHE A 240 -21.83 -0.29 -12.26
C PHE A 240 -21.55 1.03 -11.49
N TYR A 241 -21.08 0.91 -10.25
CA TYR A 241 -20.75 2.04 -9.37
C TYR A 241 -19.32 2.57 -9.54
N SER A 242 -18.44 1.88 -10.26
CA SER A 242 -17.00 2.18 -10.28
C SER A 242 -16.60 3.30 -11.26
N GLY A 243 -17.57 3.91 -11.95
CA GLY A 243 -17.29 4.95 -12.94
C GLY A 243 -16.41 6.10 -12.43
N PRO A 244 -16.76 6.79 -11.33
CA PRO A 244 -15.94 7.87 -10.76
C PRO A 244 -14.55 7.40 -10.33
N PHE A 245 -14.45 6.23 -9.72
CA PHE A 245 -13.20 5.61 -9.33
C PHE A 245 -12.25 5.41 -10.53
N TRP A 246 -12.74 4.79 -11.61
CA TRP A 246 -11.96 4.59 -12.82
C TRP A 246 -11.63 5.91 -13.53
N GLN A 247 -12.61 6.83 -13.64
CA GLN A 247 -12.39 8.13 -14.29
C GLN A 247 -11.23 8.89 -13.65
N ALA A 248 -11.15 8.89 -12.33
CA ALA A 248 -10.07 9.56 -11.60
C ALA A 248 -8.72 8.93 -11.93
N GLN A 249 -8.62 7.60 -11.85
CA GLN A 249 -7.37 6.89 -12.15
C GLN A 249 -6.92 7.03 -13.61
N LEU A 250 -7.86 7.02 -14.55
CA LEU A 250 -7.57 7.20 -15.99
C LEU A 250 -7.01 8.58 -16.34
N LYS A 251 -7.10 9.55 -15.43
CA LYS A 251 -6.53 10.90 -15.57
C LYS A 251 -5.13 11.03 -14.97
N LEU A 252 -4.67 10.03 -14.19
CA LEU A 252 -3.38 10.09 -13.55
C LEU A 252 -2.27 9.72 -14.54
N ASP A 253 -1.18 10.46 -14.46
CA ASP A 253 0.11 10.10 -15.06
C ASP A 253 1.09 9.74 -13.93
N PRO A 254 1.32 8.44 -13.68
CA PRO A 254 2.16 8.02 -12.56
C PRO A 254 3.60 8.51 -12.67
N ALA A 255 4.15 8.52 -13.88
CA ALA A 255 5.51 8.98 -14.13
C ALA A 255 5.66 10.48 -13.83
N GLU A 256 4.66 11.29 -14.22
CA GLU A 256 4.65 12.72 -13.92
C GLU A 256 4.43 12.99 -12.43
N LEU A 257 3.56 12.23 -11.75
CA LEU A 257 3.39 12.32 -10.31
C LEU A 257 4.68 11.99 -9.57
N ALA A 258 5.37 10.92 -9.96
CA ALA A 258 6.66 10.54 -9.39
C ALA A 258 7.72 11.64 -9.63
N ARG A 259 7.77 12.22 -10.82
CA ARG A 259 8.69 13.32 -11.16
C ARG A 259 8.48 14.56 -10.28
N ARG A 260 7.25 14.87 -9.91
CA ARG A 260 6.90 16.04 -9.07
C ARG A 260 7.12 15.81 -7.58
N TYR A 261 7.22 14.59 -7.13
CA TYR A 261 7.47 14.31 -5.72
C TYR A 261 8.92 14.67 -5.37
N PRO A 262 9.16 15.59 -4.39
CA PRO A 262 10.51 16.10 -4.13
C PRO A 262 11.37 15.18 -3.25
N GLY A 263 10.75 14.24 -2.53
CA GLY A 263 11.42 13.38 -1.56
C GLY A 263 12.07 12.13 -2.18
N PRO A 264 12.78 11.35 -1.34
CA PRO A 264 13.37 10.08 -1.74
C PRO A 264 12.34 9.07 -2.20
N VAL A 265 12.66 8.29 -3.26
CA VAL A 265 11.78 7.24 -3.80
C VAL A 265 12.54 5.92 -3.93
N LEU A 266 11.99 4.86 -3.36
CA LEU A 266 12.42 3.49 -3.61
C LEU A 266 11.45 2.81 -4.57
N LEU A 267 11.96 2.36 -5.71
CA LEU A 267 11.23 1.50 -6.64
C LEU A 267 11.62 0.04 -6.38
N VAL A 268 10.62 -0.83 -6.23
CA VAL A 268 10.82 -2.28 -6.07
C VAL A 268 9.98 -2.99 -7.12
N GLN A 269 10.63 -3.75 -8.01
CA GLN A 269 9.95 -4.40 -9.13
C GLN A 269 10.45 -5.81 -9.37
N GLY A 270 9.51 -6.77 -9.47
CA GLY A 270 9.79 -8.12 -9.91
C GLY A 270 9.98 -8.19 -11.43
N GLU A 271 11.05 -8.84 -11.91
CA GLU A 271 11.29 -8.99 -13.35
C GLU A 271 10.35 -10.00 -14.02
N ALA A 272 9.77 -10.93 -13.24
CA ALA A 272 8.76 -11.87 -13.73
C ALA A 272 7.31 -11.39 -13.48
N ASP A 273 7.13 -10.12 -13.14
CA ASP A 273 5.81 -9.52 -12.96
C ASP A 273 5.07 -9.44 -14.30
N ILE A 274 3.98 -10.19 -14.40
CA ILE A 274 3.15 -10.21 -15.60
C ILE A 274 2.02 -9.17 -15.58
N GLN A 275 1.82 -8.46 -14.47
CA GLN A 275 0.78 -7.44 -14.33
C GLN A 275 1.33 -6.04 -14.59
N ILE A 276 2.47 -5.72 -13.97
CA ILE A 276 3.19 -4.46 -14.13
C ILE A 276 4.58 -4.76 -14.68
N SER A 277 4.88 -4.26 -15.86
CA SER A 277 6.10 -4.62 -16.60
C SER A 277 7.34 -3.93 -16.02
N ALA A 278 8.37 -4.70 -15.66
CA ALA A 278 9.66 -4.15 -15.25
C ALA A 278 10.27 -3.26 -16.36
N ASP A 279 10.28 -3.75 -17.59
CA ASP A 279 10.89 -3.04 -18.73
C ASP A 279 10.14 -1.76 -19.12
N ARG A 280 8.85 -1.66 -18.84
CA ARG A 280 8.02 -0.54 -19.29
C ARG A 280 7.61 0.36 -18.13
N ASP A 281 7.04 -0.21 -17.07
CA ASP A 281 6.48 0.57 -15.97
C ASP A 281 7.56 1.01 -14.97
N ALA A 282 8.41 0.09 -14.49
CA ALA A 282 9.50 0.47 -13.62
C ALA A 282 10.50 1.40 -14.34
N THR A 283 10.78 1.13 -15.63
CA THR A 283 11.61 2.01 -16.46
C THR A 283 10.98 3.39 -16.65
N ALA A 284 9.66 3.50 -16.80
CA ALA A 284 8.99 4.79 -16.93
C ALA A 284 9.11 5.63 -15.65
N LEU A 285 8.91 4.99 -14.48
CA LEU A 285 9.09 5.64 -13.19
C LEU A 285 10.55 6.05 -12.95
N ASP A 286 11.51 5.15 -13.19
CA ASP A 286 12.94 5.40 -13.06
C ASP A 286 13.40 6.58 -13.93
N ASN A 287 12.99 6.60 -15.20
CA ASN A 287 13.29 7.70 -16.12
C ASN A 287 12.64 9.01 -15.69
N ALA A 288 11.44 8.96 -15.11
CA ALA A 288 10.79 10.16 -14.60
C ALA A 288 11.52 10.73 -13.39
N LEU A 289 11.96 9.86 -12.48
CA LEU A 289 12.71 10.24 -11.28
C LEU A 289 14.10 10.80 -11.62
N LYS A 290 14.80 10.23 -12.59
CA LYS A 290 16.09 10.76 -13.14
C LYS A 290 15.99 12.18 -13.73
N ARG A 291 14.80 12.62 -14.13
CA ARG A 291 14.59 13.99 -14.65
C ARG A 291 14.30 15.03 -13.57
N ARG A 292 14.32 14.66 -12.30
CA ARG A 292 14.19 15.61 -11.18
C ARG A 292 15.47 16.43 -11.02
N ALA A 293 15.34 17.60 -10.40
CA ALA A 293 16.50 18.44 -10.08
C ALA A 293 17.42 17.77 -9.04
N GLU A 294 16.83 17.06 -8.07
CA GLU A 294 17.56 16.23 -7.12
C GLU A 294 17.16 14.76 -7.37
N ASP A 295 18.15 13.99 -7.81
CA ASP A 295 17.99 12.57 -8.08
C ASP A 295 18.26 11.76 -6.80
N ASP A 296 17.24 11.66 -5.94
CA ASP A 296 17.29 10.77 -4.77
C ASP A 296 16.27 9.63 -4.95
N HIS A 297 16.63 8.69 -5.80
CA HIS A 297 15.84 7.46 -5.93
C HIS A 297 16.75 6.23 -6.06
N THR A 298 16.14 5.07 -5.85
CA THR A 298 16.80 3.77 -6.01
C THR A 298 15.82 2.81 -6.67
N LEU A 299 16.28 2.07 -7.68
CA LEU A 299 15.52 0.98 -8.30
C LEU A 299 16.08 -0.37 -7.85
N ILE A 300 15.24 -1.20 -7.28
CA ILE A 300 15.50 -2.61 -6.97
C ILE A 300 14.75 -3.47 -7.98
N LEU A 301 15.49 -4.11 -8.89
CA LEU A 301 14.96 -5.16 -9.73
C LEU A 301 15.22 -6.52 -9.05
N LEU A 302 14.21 -7.39 -9.08
CA LEU A 302 14.21 -8.68 -8.41
C LEU A 302 14.06 -9.79 -9.47
N PRO A 303 15.14 -10.54 -9.77
CA PRO A 303 15.10 -11.64 -10.74
C PRO A 303 14.07 -12.70 -10.34
N ARG A 304 13.36 -13.26 -11.34
CA ARG A 304 12.38 -14.35 -11.18
C ARG A 304 11.30 -14.04 -10.12
N THR A 305 10.98 -12.79 -9.89
CA THR A 305 10.05 -12.35 -8.86
C THR A 305 8.75 -11.86 -9.48
N SER A 306 7.63 -12.30 -8.93
CA SER A 306 6.26 -12.02 -9.38
C SER A 306 5.76 -10.63 -8.98
N HIS A 307 4.51 -10.32 -9.37
CA HIS A 307 3.77 -9.15 -8.91
C HIS A 307 3.59 -9.07 -7.38
N ALA A 308 3.39 -10.20 -6.72
CA ALA A 308 3.29 -10.28 -5.26
C ALA A 308 4.67 -10.34 -4.55
N LEU A 309 5.74 -9.99 -5.26
CA LEU A 309 7.13 -10.01 -4.77
C LEU A 309 7.57 -11.38 -4.25
N LYS A 310 7.04 -12.46 -4.83
CA LYS A 310 7.41 -13.84 -4.53
C LYS A 310 8.37 -14.37 -5.59
N VAL A 311 9.41 -15.07 -5.15
CA VAL A 311 10.36 -15.72 -6.06
C VAL A 311 9.68 -16.94 -6.70
N LEU A 312 9.59 -16.98 -8.01
CA LEU A 312 8.98 -18.08 -8.75
C LEU A 312 9.80 -19.37 -8.59
N GLN A 313 9.13 -20.44 -8.18
CA GLN A 313 9.75 -21.76 -8.02
C GLN A 313 10.00 -22.44 -9.38
N ASN A 314 9.15 -22.16 -10.35
CA ASN A 314 9.26 -22.65 -11.73
C ASN A 314 8.43 -21.76 -12.68
N ASP A 315 8.46 -22.06 -13.99
CA ASP A 315 7.78 -21.25 -15.02
C ASP A 315 6.24 -21.31 -14.98
N LYS A 316 5.66 -22.25 -14.23
CA LYS A 316 4.20 -22.38 -14.05
C LYS A 316 3.72 -21.84 -12.71
N ASP A 317 4.65 -21.39 -11.86
CA ASP A 317 4.33 -20.81 -10.57
C ASP A 317 3.63 -19.46 -10.79
N PRO A 318 2.39 -19.25 -10.28
CA PRO A 318 1.69 -17.98 -10.38
C PRO A 318 2.33 -16.90 -9.50
N GLY A 319 3.24 -17.26 -8.58
CA GLY A 319 3.98 -16.34 -7.73
C GLY A 319 3.12 -15.62 -6.70
N PHE A 320 2.14 -16.30 -6.11
CA PHE A 320 1.30 -15.72 -5.07
C PHE A 320 1.68 -16.18 -3.66
N GLU A 321 2.16 -17.41 -3.55
CA GLU A 321 2.47 -18.07 -2.28
C GLU A 321 3.96 -17.98 -1.93
N GLY A 322 4.30 -18.33 -0.69
CA GLY A 322 5.67 -18.38 -0.19
C GLY A 322 6.10 -17.11 0.53
N GLU A 323 7.37 -17.10 0.91
CA GLU A 323 7.96 -15.99 1.65
C GLU A 323 8.56 -14.95 0.69
N ILE A 324 8.61 -13.69 1.15
CA ILE A 324 9.38 -12.64 0.51
C ILE A 324 10.87 -12.94 0.78
N ASP A 325 11.72 -12.68 -0.22
CA ASP A 325 13.16 -12.81 -0.04
C ASP A 325 13.63 -11.92 1.14
N PRO A 326 14.22 -12.49 2.19
CA PRO A 326 14.75 -11.71 3.31
C PRO A 326 15.77 -10.64 2.88
N ALA A 327 16.48 -10.85 1.78
CA ALA A 327 17.40 -9.87 1.23
C ALA A 327 16.67 -8.61 0.72
N LEU A 328 15.43 -8.74 0.26
CA LEU A 328 14.61 -7.57 -0.10
C LEU A 328 14.28 -6.74 1.14
N ILE A 329 13.85 -7.38 2.22
CA ILE A 329 13.56 -6.69 3.50
C ILE A 329 14.80 -5.95 4.01
N GLU A 330 15.97 -6.60 3.97
CA GLU A 330 17.24 -5.99 4.37
C GLU A 330 17.58 -4.75 3.52
N ARG A 331 17.43 -4.84 2.19
CA ARG A 331 17.68 -3.73 1.27
C ARG A 331 16.71 -2.57 1.50
N MET A 332 15.41 -2.88 1.69
CA MET A 332 14.39 -1.87 2.02
C MET A 332 14.71 -1.18 3.34
N ALA A 333 15.01 -1.94 4.40
CA ALA A 333 15.32 -1.38 5.71
C ALA A 333 16.58 -0.51 5.67
N THR A 334 17.64 -0.97 5.04
CA THR A 334 18.89 -0.21 4.87
C THR A 334 18.62 1.12 4.15
N TRP A 335 17.85 1.09 3.06
CA TRP A 335 17.49 2.30 2.33
C TRP A 335 16.67 3.25 3.21
N LEU A 336 15.61 2.76 3.88
CA LEU A 336 14.73 3.55 4.73
C LEU A 336 15.49 4.23 5.88
N LEU A 337 16.37 3.48 6.56
CA LEU A 337 17.18 3.99 7.67
C LEU A 337 18.22 5.02 7.21
N SER A 338 18.68 4.93 5.96
CA SER A 338 19.63 5.89 5.39
C SER A 338 18.99 7.25 5.03
N LYS A 339 17.63 7.32 4.93
CA LYS A 339 16.94 8.55 4.55
C LYS A 339 16.60 9.38 5.77
N THR A 340 17.23 10.52 5.85
CA THR A 340 16.88 11.58 6.80
C THR A 340 16.30 12.72 5.99
N VAL A 341 15.13 13.24 6.40
CA VAL A 341 14.63 14.49 5.84
C VAL A 341 15.61 15.58 6.25
N LYS A 342 16.18 16.29 5.28
CA LYS A 342 16.89 17.56 5.59
C LYS A 342 15.86 18.51 6.22
N PRO A 343 16.15 19.12 7.35
CA PRO A 343 15.24 20.03 8.03
C PRO A 343 14.86 21.24 7.18
#